data_5f3faf98464f60c2d4fdaeaf6857a106
#
_entry.id   5f3faf98464f60c2d4fdaeaf6857a106
#
_cell.length_a   1.000
_cell.length_b   1.000
_cell.length_c   1.000
_cell.angle_alpha   90.00
_cell.angle_beta   90.00
_cell.angle_gamma   90.00
#
_symmetry.space_group_name_H-M   'P 1'
#
loop_
_entity.id
_entity.type
_entity.pdbx_description
1 polymer ?
#
loop_
_entity_poly.entity_id
_entity_poly.type
_entity_poly.pdbx_seq_one_letter_code
_entity_poly.pdbx_strand_id
1 'polypeptide(L)'
;MSNTSPSPAPSPSSAPASSLYIYAITGSDHPLRLDGLRAVGGVSGALRAVTGGPLACVVSPAPPELRPKRRDLAAHQEVQERLMADGAVLPMRFGMLAPDDTAVVAALDGKRAEYVHRLGELHATAEFNLKAARSQDDLLREVLTESDDARRLNERTRDGGGTYADRVALGELVARQLDVRRGRLADQVVGRLSEMARGKVVASPAGEDFLNASFLVERGRAEEFSRAARQLAQGYGAGYEFRLRGPLPPYSFVA
;
A
#
# COMPACT_ATOMS: atom_id res chain seq x y z
N MET A 1 62.55 -25.83 -38.43
CA MET A 1 62.19 -25.82 -37.00
C MET A 1 61.16 -24.73 -36.77
N SER A 2 59.91 -25.08 -36.87
CA SER A 2 58.80 -24.12 -36.73
C SER A 2 58.27 -24.15 -35.30
N ASN A 3 58.41 -23.04 -34.65
CA ASN A 3 57.98 -22.88 -33.23
C ASN A 3 56.53 -22.41 -33.20
N THR A 4 55.60 -23.30 -32.88
CA THR A 4 54.20 -23.01 -32.74
C THR A 4 53.93 -22.70 -31.26
N SER A 5 53.73 -21.41 -30.92
CA SER A 5 53.29 -20.99 -29.59
C SER A 5 51.80 -21.32 -29.39
N PRO A 6 51.40 -21.85 -28.24
CA PRO A 6 49.98 -22.10 -27.98
C PRO A 6 49.24 -20.80 -27.69
N SER A 7 48.05 -20.67 -28.31
CA SER A 7 47.10 -19.59 -28.10
C SER A 7 46.55 -19.61 -26.67
N PRO A 8 46.37 -18.47 -25.99
CA PRO A 8 45.81 -18.45 -24.65
C PRO A 8 44.33 -18.85 -24.68
N ALA A 9 43.91 -19.65 -23.71
CA ALA A 9 42.55 -20.09 -23.51
C ALA A 9 41.64 -18.87 -23.21
N PRO A 10 40.39 -18.87 -23.67
CA PRO A 10 39.46 -17.80 -23.35
C PRO A 10 39.15 -17.80 -21.85
N SER A 11 39.26 -16.61 -21.26
CA SER A 11 38.86 -16.33 -19.87
C SER A 11 37.38 -16.70 -19.67
N PRO A 12 37.01 -17.24 -18.49
CA PRO A 12 35.62 -17.57 -18.24
C PRO A 12 34.75 -16.29 -18.32
N SER A 13 33.84 -16.30 -19.26
CA SER A 13 32.77 -15.28 -19.38
C SER A 13 32.05 -15.21 -18.05
N SER A 14 32.13 -14.06 -17.36
CA SER A 14 31.32 -13.78 -16.18
C SER A 14 29.85 -13.87 -16.62
N ALA A 15 29.14 -14.85 -16.09
CA ALA A 15 27.69 -14.90 -16.21
C ALA A 15 27.11 -13.54 -15.79
N PRO A 16 26.07 -13.02 -16.47
CA PRO A 16 25.47 -11.75 -16.07
C PRO A 16 25.05 -11.87 -14.62
N ALA A 17 25.54 -10.96 -13.78
CA ALA A 17 25.15 -10.88 -12.39
C ALA A 17 23.62 -10.83 -12.32
N SER A 18 23.01 -11.87 -11.74
CA SER A 18 21.56 -11.92 -11.60
C SER A 18 21.14 -10.78 -10.68
N SER A 19 20.32 -9.85 -11.18
CA SER A 19 19.77 -8.77 -10.37
C SER A 19 19.06 -9.31 -9.13
N LEU A 20 19.00 -8.51 -8.09
CA LEU A 20 18.35 -8.85 -6.83
C LEU A 20 16.93 -8.29 -6.80
N TYR A 21 16.01 -9.10 -6.30
CA TYR A 21 14.68 -8.67 -5.93
C TYR A 21 14.67 -8.26 -4.46
N ILE A 22 14.10 -7.07 -4.16
CA ILE A 22 14.11 -6.47 -2.83
C ILE A 22 12.73 -6.61 -2.19
N TYR A 23 12.69 -7.09 -0.94
CA TYR A 23 11.45 -7.24 -0.17
C TYR A 23 11.24 -6.12 0.83
N ALA A 24 12.25 -5.86 1.66
CA ALA A 24 12.14 -4.92 2.76
C ALA A 24 13.51 -4.49 3.27
N ILE A 25 13.55 -3.38 4.02
CA ILE A 25 14.69 -2.98 4.85
C ILE A 25 14.30 -3.14 6.32
N THR A 26 15.23 -3.62 7.14
CA THR A 26 15.10 -3.83 8.59
C THR A 26 16.33 -3.29 9.31
N GLY A 27 16.33 -3.29 10.63
CA GLY A 27 17.56 -3.18 11.42
C GLY A 27 18.46 -4.41 11.20
N SER A 28 19.75 -4.26 11.34
CA SER A 28 20.71 -5.38 11.26
C SER A 28 20.59 -6.37 12.41
N ASP A 29 19.95 -5.99 13.50
CA ASP A 29 19.62 -6.79 14.68
C ASP A 29 18.30 -7.57 14.56
N HIS A 30 17.59 -7.39 13.43
CA HIS A 30 16.33 -8.08 13.20
C HIS A 30 16.53 -9.61 13.11
N PRO A 31 15.65 -10.43 13.73
CA PRO A 31 15.82 -11.91 13.76
C PRO A 31 15.86 -12.61 12.40
N LEU A 32 15.28 -11.98 11.36
CA LEU A 32 15.30 -12.46 9.96
C LEU A 32 14.92 -13.94 9.82
N ARG A 33 13.79 -14.36 10.39
CA ARG A 33 13.29 -15.74 10.31
C ARG A 33 12.73 -16.02 8.92
N LEU A 34 13.62 -16.27 7.95
CA LEU A 34 13.27 -16.45 6.53
C LEU A 34 13.05 -17.90 6.12
N ASP A 35 13.31 -18.86 7.03
CA ASP A 35 13.19 -20.28 6.76
C ASP A 35 11.76 -20.68 6.38
N GLY A 36 11.64 -21.51 5.35
CA GLY A 36 10.37 -22.01 4.85
C GLY A 36 9.58 -21.04 3.97
N LEU A 37 10.03 -19.80 3.84
CA LEU A 37 9.42 -18.82 2.94
C LEU A 37 9.86 -19.04 1.50
N ARG A 38 8.94 -18.71 0.57
CA ARG A 38 9.21 -18.78 -0.87
C ARG A 38 9.64 -17.43 -1.40
N ALA A 39 10.69 -17.43 -2.22
CA ALA A 39 11.06 -16.23 -2.97
C ALA A 39 10.11 -16.00 -4.15
N VAL A 40 10.01 -14.74 -4.57
CA VAL A 40 9.33 -14.34 -5.81
C VAL A 40 9.97 -15.07 -6.99
N GLY A 41 9.15 -15.54 -7.92
CA GLY A 41 9.60 -16.39 -9.04
C GLY A 41 9.76 -17.87 -8.70
N GLY A 42 9.54 -18.29 -7.44
CA GLY A 42 9.57 -19.70 -7.02
C GLY A 42 10.96 -20.27 -6.87
N VAL A 43 12.01 -19.45 -6.77
CA VAL A 43 13.38 -19.88 -6.52
C VAL A 43 13.49 -20.30 -5.05
N SER A 44 13.70 -21.59 -4.79
CA SER A 44 13.82 -22.14 -3.44
C SER A 44 15.14 -21.72 -2.78
N GLY A 45 15.11 -21.46 -1.47
CA GLY A 45 16.30 -21.25 -0.64
C GLY A 45 17.07 -19.95 -0.87
N ALA A 46 16.46 -18.97 -1.53
CA ALA A 46 17.17 -17.82 -2.04
C ALA A 46 16.98 -16.52 -1.23
N LEU A 47 16.12 -16.53 -0.19
CA LEU A 47 15.95 -15.36 0.69
C LEU A 47 17.19 -15.19 1.58
N ARG A 48 17.78 -14.00 1.57
CA ARG A 48 18.93 -13.63 2.39
C ARG A 48 18.93 -12.17 2.73
N ALA A 49 19.79 -11.77 3.65
CA ALA A 49 20.02 -10.36 3.96
C ALA A 49 21.32 -9.85 3.33
N VAL A 50 21.29 -8.60 2.88
CA VAL A 50 22.48 -7.79 2.55
C VAL A 50 22.58 -6.71 3.60
N THR A 51 23.67 -6.68 4.37
CA THR A 51 23.85 -5.80 5.51
C THR A 51 24.66 -4.55 5.12
N GLY A 52 24.21 -3.38 5.55
CA GLY A 52 24.91 -2.10 5.41
C GLY A 52 24.86 -1.31 6.73
N GLY A 53 25.91 -1.40 7.55
CA GLY A 53 25.93 -0.77 8.88
C GLY A 53 24.82 -1.26 9.80
N PRO A 54 23.96 -0.38 10.36
CA PRO A 54 22.87 -0.75 11.25
C PRO A 54 21.63 -1.27 10.52
N LEU A 55 21.67 -1.44 9.20
CA LEU A 55 20.56 -1.82 8.35
C LEU A 55 20.82 -3.16 7.67
N ALA A 56 19.74 -3.86 7.36
CA ALA A 56 19.74 -5.06 6.52
C ALA A 56 18.61 -4.95 5.48
N CYS A 57 18.90 -5.38 4.27
CA CYS A 57 17.96 -5.48 3.17
C CYS A 57 17.67 -6.94 2.85
N VAL A 58 16.42 -7.37 2.91
CA VAL A 58 16.02 -8.74 2.57
C VAL A 58 15.84 -8.84 1.06
N VAL A 59 16.58 -9.76 0.45
CA VAL A 59 16.66 -9.91 -1.00
C VAL A 59 16.57 -11.39 -1.42
N SER A 60 16.30 -11.62 -2.70
CA SER A 60 16.50 -12.90 -3.39
C SER A 60 17.04 -12.64 -4.81
N PRO A 61 17.56 -13.65 -5.54
CA PRO A 61 17.75 -13.52 -6.97
C PRO A 61 16.45 -13.09 -7.65
N ALA A 62 16.52 -12.12 -8.55
CA ALA A 62 15.35 -11.69 -9.32
C ALA A 62 14.99 -12.77 -10.35
N PRO A 63 13.70 -13.08 -10.55
CA PRO A 63 13.30 -13.98 -11.62
C PRO A 63 13.57 -13.34 -12.99
N PRO A 64 13.87 -14.14 -14.03
CA PRO A 64 14.14 -13.62 -15.38
C PRO A 64 12.99 -12.79 -15.95
N GLU A 65 11.76 -13.16 -15.62
CA GLU A 65 10.55 -12.42 -15.94
C GLU A 65 9.80 -12.08 -14.67
N LEU A 66 9.84 -10.80 -14.29
CA LEU A 66 9.07 -10.30 -13.15
C LEU A 66 7.71 -9.82 -13.63
N ARG A 67 6.68 -10.58 -13.32
CA ARG A 67 5.28 -10.21 -13.57
C ARG A 67 4.47 -10.32 -12.28
N PRO A 68 3.46 -9.45 -12.05
CA PRO A 68 2.66 -9.50 -10.84
C PRO A 68 1.67 -10.68 -10.86
N LYS A 69 2.18 -11.91 -10.93
CA LYS A 69 1.37 -13.12 -10.81
C LYS A 69 0.89 -13.25 -9.36
N ARG A 70 -0.31 -13.76 -9.17
CA ARG A 70 -0.94 -13.91 -7.84
C ARG A 70 -0.03 -14.63 -6.83
N ARG A 71 0.66 -15.70 -7.26
CA ARG A 71 1.60 -16.44 -6.41
C ARG A 71 2.81 -15.62 -5.99
N ASP A 72 3.32 -14.76 -6.88
CA ASP A 72 4.51 -13.95 -6.63
C ASP A 72 4.19 -12.75 -5.72
N LEU A 73 2.99 -12.18 -5.88
CA LEU A 73 2.46 -11.17 -4.96
C LEU A 73 2.25 -11.77 -3.56
N ALA A 74 1.70 -13.00 -3.46
CA ALA A 74 1.52 -13.68 -2.19
C ALA A 74 2.86 -13.99 -1.51
N ALA A 75 3.86 -14.50 -2.25
CA ALA A 75 5.19 -14.76 -1.71
C ALA A 75 5.88 -13.47 -1.20
N HIS A 76 5.77 -12.37 -1.95
CA HIS A 76 6.29 -11.08 -1.53
C HIS A 76 5.63 -10.59 -0.23
N GLN A 77 4.32 -10.68 -0.15
CA GLN A 77 3.55 -10.28 1.04
C GLN A 77 3.89 -11.16 2.25
N GLU A 78 3.99 -12.48 2.07
CA GLU A 78 4.32 -13.43 3.15
C GLU A 78 5.67 -13.13 3.78
N VAL A 79 6.70 -12.80 2.97
CA VAL A 79 8.02 -12.40 3.48
C VAL A 79 7.89 -11.15 4.35
N GLN A 80 7.17 -10.14 3.90
CA GLN A 80 7.04 -8.88 4.65
C GLN A 80 6.19 -9.03 5.92
N GLU A 81 5.14 -9.84 5.88
CA GLU A 81 4.32 -10.15 7.06
C GLU A 81 5.14 -10.91 8.12
N ARG A 82 5.99 -11.85 7.70
CA ARG A 82 6.90 -12.55 8.60
C ARG A 82 7.90 -11.59 9.24
N LEU A 83 8.53 -10.74 8.45
CA LEU A 83 9.47 -9.73 8.97
C LEU A 83 8.75 -8.77 9.95
N MET A 84 7.58 -8.28 9.58
CA MET A 84 6.78 -7.42 10.44
C MET A 84 6.42 -8.09 11.76
N ALA A 85 6.15 -9.40 11.79
CA ALA A 85 5.83 -10.12 13.03
C ALA A 85 6.98 -10.09 14.03
N ASP A 86 8.22 -10.08 13.55
CA ASP A 86 9.44 -10.17 14.36
C ASP A 86 10.05 -8.81 14.71
N GLY A 87 9.73 -7.73 13.97
CA GLY A 87 10.34 -6.43 14.22
C GLY A 87 9.78 -5.28 13.36
N ALA A 88 10.49 -4.16 13.40
CA ALA A 88 10.21 -3.03 12.52
C ALA A 88 10.68 -3.35 11.08
N VAL A 89 9.90 -2.94 10.11
CA VAL A 89 10.15 -3.19 8.69
C VAL A 89 9.79 -1.98 7.85
N LEU A 90 10.63 -1.66 6.88
CA LEU A 90 10.30 -0.77 5.76
C LEU A 90 9.95 -1.65 4.56
N PRO A 91 8.66 -1.90 4.29
CA PRO A 91 8.25 -2.75 3.19
C PRO A 91 8.53 -2.08 1.85
N MET A 92 9.12 -2.82 0.91
CA MET A 92 9.30 -2.35 -0.46
C MET A 92 8.10 -2.73 -1.31
N ARG A 93 7.81 -1.92 -2.33
CA ARG A 93 6.76 -2.25 -3.30
C ARG A 93 7.19 -3.45 -4.14
N PHE A 94 6.20 -4.24 -4.57
CA PHE A 94 6.46 -5.33 -5.51
C PHE A 94 7.15 -4.79 -6.77
N GLY A 95 8.22 -5.46 -7.19
CA GLY A 95 8.95 -5.09 -8.40
C GLY A 95 10.22 -4.29 -8.17
N MET A 96 10.62 -4.04 -6.92
CA MET A 96 11.88 -3.36 -6.62
C MET A 96 13.08 -4.28 -6.88
N LEU A 97 14.03 -3.79 -7.67
CA LEU A 97 15.24 -4.52 -8.07
C LEU A 97 16.51 -3.72 -7.77
N ALA A 98 17.59 -4.44 -7.52
CA ALA A 98 18.94 -3.89 -7.48
C ALA A 98 19.87 -4.72 -8.38
N PRO A 99 20.91 -4.14 -8.98
CA PRO A 99 21.82 -4.88 -9.84
C PRO A 99 22.64 -5.93 -9.06
N ASP A 100 23.07 -5.61 -7.84
CA ASP A 100 23.93 -6.46 -7.01
C ASP A 100 23.92 -6.02 -5.53
N ASP A 101 24.66 -6.74 -4.69
CA ASP A 101 24.82 -6.44 -3.26
C ASP A 101 25.48 -5.08 -3.02
N THR A 102 26.41 -4.68 -3.87
CA THR A 102 27.14 -3.40 -3.75
C THR A 102 26.17 -2.23 -3.91
N ALA A 103 25.28 -2.31 -4.88
CA ALA A 103 24.24 -1.30 -5.09
C ALA A 103 23.24 -1.24 -3.93
N VAL A 104 22.91 -2.40 -3.34
CA VAL A 104 22.05 -2.43 -2.13
C VAL A 104 22.74 -1.74 -0.97
N VAL A 105 24.02 -2.08 -0.68
CA VAL A 105 24.78 -1.44 0.40
C VAL A 105 24.89 0.07 0.17
N ALA A 106 25.22 0.50 -1.05
CA ALA A 106 25.29 1.93 -1.39
C ALA A 106 23.95 2.65 -1.17
N ALA A 107 22.83 2.02 -1.51
CA ALA A 107 21.49 2.58 -1.26
C ALA A 107 21.16 2.68 0.24
N LEU A 108 21.52 1.66 1.03
CA LEU A 108 21.35 1.70 2.48
C LEU A 108 22.20 2.79 3.12
N ASP A 109 23.46 2.94 2.68
CA ASP A 109 24.37 3.97 3.20
C ASP A 109 23.94 5.39 2.83
N GLY A 110 23.48 5.58 1.60
CA GLY A 110 23.01 6.88 1.11
C GLY A 110 21.81 7.44 1.86
N LYS A 111 20.99 6.59 2.46
CA LYS A 111 19.78 6.97 3.22
C LYS A 111 19.76 6.42 4.65
N ARG A 112 20.93 6.12 5.19
CA ARG A 112 21.05 5.45 6.50
C ARG A 112 20.26 6.13 7.61
N ALA A 113 20.47 7.44 7.80
CA ALA A 113 19.80 8.18 8.86
C ALA A 113 18.28 8.21 8.70
N GLU A 114 17.80 8.35 7.45
CA GLU A 114 16.36 8.33 7.13
C GLU A 114 15.76 6.97 7.46
N TYR A 115 16.38 5.86 7.01
CA TYR A 115 15.86 4.52 7.25
C TYR A 115 15.88 4.13 8.73
N VAL A 116 16.95 4.45 9.45
CA VAL A 116 17.02 4.20 10.91
C VAL A 116 15.94 4.96 11.64
N HIS A 117 15.76 6.25 11.34
CA HIS A 117 14.70 7.06 11.93
C HIS A 117 13.32 6.47 11.65
N ARG A 118 13.04 6.13 10.38
CA ARG A 118 11.74 5.58 9.97
C ARG A 118 11.46 4.21 10.59
N LEU A 119 12.44 3.33 10.70
CA LEU A 119 12.32 2.07 11.42
C LEU A 119 11.95 2.29 12.91
N GLY A 120 12.52 3.31 13.53
CA GLY A 120 12.16 3.72 14.90
C GLY A 120 10.70 4.16 15.02
N GLU A 121 10.20 4.98 14.09
CA GLU A 121 8.81 5.42 14.06
C GLU A 121 7.83 4.26 13.86
N LEU A 122 8.21 3.27 13.04
CA LEU A 122 7.38 2.10 12.71
C LEU A 122 7.52 0.97 13.72
N HIS A 123 8.37 1.12 14.75
CA HIS A 123 8.58 0.09 15.75
C HIS A 123 7.27 -0.23 16.50
N ALA A 124 6.96 -1.53 16.62
CA ALA A 124 5.76 -2.06 17.27
C ALA A 124 4.44 -1.53 16.69
N THR A 125 4.41 -1.11 15.42
CA THR A 125 3.20 -0.67 14.74
C THR A 125 2.80 -1.62 13.59
N ALA A 126 1.58 -1.47 13.12
CA ALA A 126 1.06 -2.10 11.91
C ALA A 126 0.11 -1.13 11.20
N GLU A 127 -0.03 -1.30 9.89
CA GLU A 127 -0.99 -0.52 9.10
C GLU A 127 -2.35 -1.20 9.08
N PHE A 128 -3.40 -0.39 9.21
CA PHE A 128 -4.78 -0.77 8.97
C PHE A 128 -5.33 0.11 7.85
N ASN A 129 -5.73 -0.48 6.73
CA ASN A 129 -6.37 0.25 5.64
C ASN A 129 -7.88 0.07 5.72
N LEU A 130 -8.59 1.20 5.77
CA LEU A 130 -10.04 1.28 5.76
C LEU A 130 -10.51 1.91 4.46
N LYS A 131 -11.35 1.17 3.74
CA LYS A 131 -12.14 1.71 2.63
C LYS A 131 -13.60 1.74 3.03
N ALA A 132 -14.28 2.80 2.63
CA ALA A 132 -15.71 2.90 2.83
C ALA A 132 -16.41 3.40 1.57
N ALA A 133 -17.50 2.73 1.22
CA ALA A 133 -18.34 3.04 0.07
C ALA A 133 -19.77 3.34 0.49
N ARG A 134 -20.45 4.09 -0.37
CA ARG A 134 -21.87 4.33 -0.29
C ARG A 134 -22.45 4.36 -1.70
N SER A 135 -23.62 3.76 -1.86
CA SER A 135 -24.32 3.74 -3.14
C SER A 135 -24.51 5.18 -3.68
N GLN A 136 -24.13 5.38 -4.93
CA GLN A 136 -24.30 6.66 -5.61
C GLN A 136 -25.78 7.03 -5.73
N ASP A 137 -26.66 6.04 -5.92
CA ASP A 137 -28.10 6.26 -6.03
C ASP A 137 -28.71 6.76 -4.71
N ASP A 138 -28.22 6.29 -3.56
CA ASP A 138 -28.66 6.75 -2.27
C ASP A 138 -28.22 8.21 -2.02
N LEU A 139 -26.97 8.51 -2.34
CA LEU A 139 -26.44 9.87 -2.26
C LEU A 139 -27.20 10.83 -3.19
N LEU A 140 -27.52 10.39 -4.41
CA LEU A 140 -28.29 11.20 -5.36
C LEU A 140 -29.70 11.46 -4.86
N ARG A 141 -30.39 10.44 -4.31
CA ARG A 141 -31.72 10.62 -3.71
C ARG A 141 -31.70 11.64 -2.57
N GLU A 142 -30.68 11.60 -1.72
CA GLU A 142 -30.49 12.62 -0.66
C GLU A 142 -30.30 14.01 -1.23
N VAL A 143 -29.42 14.17 -2.24
CA VAL A 143 -29.21 15.47 -2.89
C VAL A 143 -30.52 16.04 -3.43
N LEU A 144 -31.31 15.23 -4.15
CA LEU A 144 -32.58 15.63 -4.72
C LEU A 144 -33.65 15.89 -3.64
N THR A 145 -33.56 15.28 -2.48
CA THR A 145 -34.49 15.47 -1.36
C THR A 145 -34.14 16.72 -0.55
N GLU A 146 -32.87 16.98 -0.29
CA GLU A 146 -32.40 18.03 0.61
C GLU A 146 -32.10 19.36 -0.08
N SER A 147 -31.79 19.33 -1.39
CA SER A 147 -31.48 20.55 -2.17
C SER A 147 -32.65 20.98 -3.01
N ASP A 148 -33.27 22.13 -2.65
CA ASP A 148 -34.37 22.74 -3.43
C ASP A 148 -33.92 23.10 -4.84
N ASP A 149 -32.67 23.54 -5.03
CA ASP A 149 -32.13 23.87 -6.35
C ASP A 149 -31.97 22.62 -7.23
N ALA A 150 -31.46 21.53 -6.65
CA ALA A 150 -31.32 20.25 -7.38
C ALA A 150 -32.72 19.72 -7.76
N ARG A 151 -33.67 19.80 -6.85
CA ARG A 151 -35.06 19.37 -7.09
C ARG A 151 -35.69 20.17 -8.23
N ARG A 152 -35.64 21.52 -8.15
CA ARG A 152 -36.19 22.40 -9.21
C ARG A 152 -35.55 22.15 -10.57
N LEU A 153 -34.22 21.98 -10.63
CA LEU A 153 -33.52 21.68 -11.88
C LEU A 153 -33.91 20.29 -12.40
N ASN A 154 -33.99 19.28 -11.51
CA ASN A 154 -34.41 17.93 -11.88
C ASN A 154 -35.84 17.89 -12.45
N GLU A 155 -36.79 18.58 -11.82
CA GLU A 155 -38.16 18.70 -12.32
C GLU A 155 -38.23 19.38 -13.69
N ARG A 156 -37.46 20.44 -13.92
CA ARG A 156 -37.39 21.14 -15.21
C ARG A 156 -36.77 20.31 -16.33
N THR A 157 -35.83 19.47 -16.01
CA THR A 157 -35.07 18.63 -16.99
C THR A 157 -35.68 17.25 -17.18
N ARG A 158 -36.70 16.89 -16.39
CA ARG A 158 -37.41 15.63 -16.45
C ARG A 158 -38.06 15.42 -17.81
N ASP A 159 -38.16 14.18 -18.26
CA ASP A 159 -38.84 13.73 -19.49
C ASP A 159 -38.39 14.47 -20.76
N GLY A 160 -37.10 14.85 -20.81
CA GLY A 160 -36.54 15.60 -21.96
C GLY A 160 -36.82 17.09 -21.95
N GLY A 161 -37.42 17.63 -20.87
CA GLY A 161 -37.66 19.06 -20.67
C GLY A 161 -36.39 19.87 -20.41
N GLY A 162 -36.54 21.17 -20.24
CA GLY A 162 -35.45 22.09 -19.96
C GLY A 162 -34.49 22.31 -21.12
N THR A 163 -33.58 23.24 -20.94
CA THR A 163 -32.51 23.55 -21.91
C THR A 163 -31.28 22.66 -21.69
N TYR A 164 -30.34 22.66 -22.65
CA TYR A 164 -29.03 22.05 -22.46
C TYR A 164 -28.30 22.63 -21.25
N ALA A 165 -28.38 23.96 -21.07
CA ALA A 165 -27.80 24.67 -19.93
C ALA A 165 -28.39 24.19 -18.58
N ASP A 166 -29.69 23.93 -18.50
CA ASP A 166 -30.32 23.38 -17.29
C ASP A 166 -29.81 21.99 -16.93
N ARG A 167 -29.60 21.12 -17.93
CA ARG A 167 -29.03 19.78 -17.71
C ARG A 167 -27.58 19.83 -17.24
N VAL A 168 -26.76 20.71 -17.82
CA VAL A 168 -25.39 20.95 -17.38
C VAL A 168 -25.38 21.48 -15.95
N ALA A 169 -26.21 22.49 -15.65
CA ALA A 169 -26.29 23.07 -14.30
C ALA A 169 -26.72 22.04 -13.25
N LEU A 170 -27.69 21.16 -13.58
CA LEU A 170 -28.07 20.06 -12.69
C LEU A 170 -26.90 19.10 -12.44
N GLY A 171 -26.20 18.68 -13.50
CA GLY A 171 -25.05 17.79 -13.39
C GLY A 171 -23.95 18.36 -12.51
N GLU A 172 -23.58 19.62 -12.72
CA GLU A 172 -22.56 20.30 -11.92
C GLU A 172 -22.98 20.49 -10.45
N LEU A 173 -24.25 20.86 -10.20
CA LEU A 173 -24.77 21.00 -8.86
C LEU A 173 -24.73 19.66 -8.10
N VAL A 174 -25.22 18.60 -8.73
CA VAL A 174 -25.22 17.25 -8.17
C VAL A 174 -23.79 16.79 -7.88
N ALA A 175 -22.86 16.93 -8.82
CA ALA A 175 -21.46 16.54 -8.63
C ALA A 175 -20.85 17.25 -7.40
N ARG A 176 -20.97 18.57 -7.32
CA ARG A 176 -20.49 19.34 -6.14
C ARG A 176 -21.12 18.89 -4.83
N GLN A 177 -22.41 18.63 -4.82
CA GLN A 177 -23.13 18.18 -3.61
C GLN A 177 -22.69 16.79 -3.18
N LEU A 178 -22.44 15.88 -4.13
CA LEU A 178 -21.90 14.54 -3.86
C LEU A 178 -20.50 14.62 -3.27
N ASP A 179 -19.61 15.44 -3.84
CA ASP A 179 -18.23 15.59 -3.36
C ASP A 179 -18.19 16.16 -1.93
N VAL A 180 -19.01 17.17 -1.64
CA VAL A 180 -19.12 17.75 -0.29
C VAL A 180 -19.60 16.69 0.72
N ARG A 181 -20.59 15.87 0.37
CA ARG A 181 -21.11 14.83 1.26
C ARG A 181 -20.09 13.73 1.49
N ARG A 182 -19.44 13.25 0.43
CA ARG A 182 -18.36 12.25 0.51
C ARG A 182 -17.21 12.74 1.39
N GLY A 183 -16.79 13.99 1.20
CA GLY A 183 -15.74 14.60 2.04
C GLY A 183 -16.12 14.64 3.52
N ARG A 184 -17.32 15.11 3.85
CA ARG A 184 -17.82 15.14 5.25
C ARG A 184 -17.87 13.75 5.88
N LEU A 185 -18.32 12.74 5.15
CA LEU A 185 -18.35 11.35 5.63
C LEU A 185 -16.95 10.83 5.87
N ALA A 186 -16.02 11.07 4.95
CA ALA A 186 -14.61 10.69 5.10
C ALA A 186 -13.99 11.34 6.35
N ASP A 187 -14.17 12.66 6.52
CA ASP A 187 -13.64 13.40 7.67
C ASP A 187 -14.18 12.89 9.01
N GLN A 188 -15.47 12.55 9.07
CA GLN A 188 -16.09 11.99 10.27
C GLN A 188 -15.48 10.62 10.65
N VAL A 189 -15.33 9.74 9.66
CA VAL A 189 -14.74 8.41 9.87
C VAL A 189 -13.28 8.53 10.28
N VAL A 190 -12.51 9.31 9.54
CA VAL A 190 -11.07 9.53 9.79
C VAL A 190 -10.87 10.19 11.16
N GLY A 191 -11.67 11.20 11.51
CA GLY A 191 -11.57 11.88 12.80
C GLY A 191 -11.70 10.92 13.97
N ARG A 192 -12.74 10.07 13.97
CA ARG A 192 -12.99 9.11 15.06
C ARG A 192 -11.90 8.06 15.22
N LEU A 193 -11.32 7.56 14.13
CA LEU A 193 -10.31 6.50 14.18
C LEU A 193 -8.88 7.04 14.39
N SER A 194 -8.63 8.30 14.03
CA SER A 194 -7.31 8.93 14.17
C SER A 194 -6.84 9.04 15.63
N GLU A 195 -7.77 9.14 16.59
CA GLU A 195 -7.45 9.21 18.02
C GLU A 195 -6.78 7.93 18.56
N MET A 196 -6.96 6.81 17.84
CA MET A 196 -6.40 5.51 18.18
C MET A 196 -5.14 5.15 17.37
N ALA A 197 -4.71 6.03 16.46
CA ALA A 197 -3.59 5.79 15.56
C ALA A 197 -2.45 6.78 15.82
N ARG A 198 -1.20 6.34 15.64
CA ARG A 198 -0.01 7.22 15.68
C ARG A 198 0.08 8.13 14.47
N GLY A 199 -0.50 7.69 13.34
CA GLY A 199 -0.48 8.42 12.08
C GLY A 199 -1.58 7.95 11.15
N LYS A 200 -1.86 8.77 10.15
CA LYS A 200 -2.82 8.45 9.09
C LYS A 200 -2.35 8.95 7.74
N VAL A 201 -2.74 8.23 6.70
CA VAL A 201 -2.58 8.63 5.29
C VAL A 201 -3.92 8.46 4.62
N VAL A 202 -4.45 9.53 4.02
CA VAL A 202 -5.68 9.49 3.24
C VAL A 202 -5.32 9.54 1.76
N ALA A 203 -5.68 8.51 1.03
CA ALA A 203 -5.48 8.40 -0.41
C ALA A 203 -6.78 8.74 -1.16
N SER A 204 -6.67 9.07 -2.44
CA SER A 204 -7.83 9.28 -3.28
C SER A 204 -8.69 8.01 -3.34
N PRO A 205 -9.98 8.09 -3.00
CA PRO A 205 -10.88 6.97 -3.15
C PRO A 205 -11.12 6.65 -4.64
N ALA A 206 -11.54 5.43 -4.94
CA ALA A 206 -11.84 4.99 -6.31
C ALA A 206 -13.23 4.37 -6.38
N GLY A 207 -13.90 4.52 -7.53
CA GLY A 207 -15.24 3.99 -7.75
C GLY A 207 -16.28 4.62 -6.83
N GLU A 208 -17.04 3.80 -6.14
CA GLU A 208 -18.07 4.22 -5.17
C GLU A 208 -17.52 4.52 -3.78
N ASP A 209 -16.22 4.26 -3.55
CA ASP A 209 -15.59 4.58 -2.27
C ASP A 209 -15.64 6.09 -2.03
N PHE A 210 -16.01 6.48 -0.83
CA PHE A 210 -15.87 7.86 -0.35
C PHE A 210 -14.64 8.01 0.56
N LEU A 211 -14.05 6.91 1.00
CA LEU A 211 -12.88 6.87 1.86
C LEU A 211 -11.90 5.77 1.43
N ASN A 212 -10.61 6.12 1.43
CA ASN A 212 -9.49 5.19 1.40
C ASN A 212 -8.41 5.75 2.34
N ALA A 213 -8.36 5.25 3.58
CA ALA A 213 -7.46 5.75 4.60
C ALA A 213 -6.66 4.61 5.23
N SER A 214 -5.37 4.84 5.43
CA SER A 214 -4.48 3.96 6.18
C SER A 214 -4.15 4.58 7.54
N PHE A 215 -4.18 3.77 8.57
CA PHE A 215 -3.89 4.14 9.96
C PHE A 215 -2.70 3.35 10.47
N LEU A 216 -1.73 4.03 11.06
CA LEU A 216 -0.60 3.42 11.74
C LEU A 216 -0.97 3.20 13.21
N VAL A 217 -1.15 1.95 13.58
CA VAL A 217 -1.67 1.56 14.91
C VAL A 217 -0.63 0.77 15.67
N GLU A 218 -0.51 1.00 16.97
CA GLU A 218 0.31 0.16 17.84
C GLU A 218 -0.20 -1.28 17.85
N ARG A 219 0.69 -2.26 17.72
CA ARG A 219 0.29 -3.69 17.65
C ARG A 219 -0.49 -4.11 18.90
N GLY A 220 -0.11 -3.59 20.08
CA GLY A 220 -0.84 -3.85 21.32
C GLY A 220 -2.28 -3.34 21.32
N ARG A 221 -2.62 -2.40 20.42
CA ARG A 221 -3.97 -1.83 20.27
C ARG A 221 -4.71 -2.30 19.01
N ALA A 222 -4.14 -3.24 18.26
CA ALA A 222 -4.69 -3.72 16.98
C ALA A 222 -6.13 -4.26 17.08
N GLU A 223 -6.42 -5.03 18.13
CA GLU A 223 -7.77 -5.57 18.37
C GLU A 223 -8.75 -4.48 18.81
N GLU A 224 -8.31 -3.53 19.64
CA GLU A 224 -9.11 -2.38 20.07
C GLU A 224 -9.50 -1.53 18.86
N PHE A 225 -8.54 -1.20 18.00
CA PHE A 225 -8.76 -0.47 16.76
C PHE A 225 -9.74 -1.19 15.83
N SER A 226 -9.53 -2.49 15.62
CA SER A 226 -10.41 -3.30 14.77
C SER A 226 -11.84 -3.37 15.29
N ARG A 227 -12.01 -3.40 16.62
CA ARG A 227 -13.33 -3.37 17.26
C ARG A 227 -13.99 -2.01 17.09
N ALA A 228 -13.26 -0.93 17.30
CA ALA A 228 -13.75 0.43 17.11
C ALA A 228 -14.19 0.68 15.67
N ALA A 229 -13.40 0.24 14.68
CA ALA A 229 -13.76 0.35 13.27
C ALA A 229 -15.04 -0.42 12.93
N ARG A 230 -15.22 -1.63 13.47
CA ARG A 230 -16.47 -2.40 13.29
C ARG A 230 -17.68 -1.74 13.94
N GLN A 231 -17.53 -1.22 15.16
CA GLN A 231 -18.61 -0.51 15.86
C GLN A 231 -19.01 0.77 15.11
N LEU A 232 -18.02 1.50 14.61
CA LEU A 232 -18.25 2.67 13.79
C LEU A 232 -19.04 2.30 12.52
N ALA A 233 -18.64 1.24 11.80
CA ALA A 233 -19.34 0.76 10.60
C ALA A 233 -20.81 0.40 10.89
N GLN A 234 -21.09 -0.28 12.00
CA GLN A 234 -22.45 -0.64 12.41
C GLN A 234 -23.35 0.58 12.64
N GLY A 235 -22.78 1.70 13.07
CA GLY A 235 -23.51 2.95 13.29
C GLY A 235 -23.99 3.64 12.01
N TYR A 236 -23.46 3.29 10.83
CA TYR A 236 -23.85 3.91 9.56
C TYR A 236 -25.05 3.25 8.87
N GLY A 237 -25.36 1.99 9.19
CA GLY A 237 -26.51 1.27 8.63
C GLY A 237 -26.25 0.61 7.25
N ALA A 238 -27.30 0.04 6.67
CA ALA A 238 -27.23 -0.87 5.52
C ALA A 238 -26.81 -0.21 4.18
N GLY A 239 -26.88 1.11 4.06
CA GLY A 239 -26.48 1.83 2.83
C GLY A 239 -24.98 2.08 2.69
N TYR A 240 -24.18 1.61 3.66
CA TYR A 240 -22.74 1.81 3.70
C TYR A 240 -22.00 0.49 3.75
N GLU A 241 -20.91 0.40 3.00
CA GLU A 241 -19.98 -0.72 3.04
C GLU A 241 -18.64 -0.26 3.61
N PHE A 242 -18.15 -0.94 4.67
CA PHE A 242 -16.85 -0.70 5.27
C PHE A 242 -15.97 -1.93 5.14
N ARG A 243 -14.76 -1.75 4.62
CA ARG A 243 -13.78 -2.81 4.37
C ARG A 243 -12.49 -2.48 5.08
N LEU A 244 -12.28 -3.08 6.26
CA LEU A 244 -11.03 -2.97 7.02
C LEU A 244 -10.10 -4.12 6.64
N ARG A 245 -8.85 -3.79 6.34
CA ARG A 245 -7.74 -4.73 6.12
C ARG A 245 -6.61 -4.40 7.09
N GLY A 246 -6.05 -5.42 7.70
CA GLY A 246 -4.93 -5.31 8.63
C GLY A 246 -4.95 -6.42 9.68
N PRO A 247 -3.87 -6.59 10.44
CA PRO A 247 -2.63 -5.80 10.37
C PRO A 247 -1.84 -6.06 9.08
N LEU A 248 -1.30 -5.00 8.48
CA LEU A 248 -0.49 -5.02 7.26
C LEU A 248 0.89 -4.40 7.52
N PRO A 249 1.91 -4.74 6.72
CA PRO A 249 3.14 -3.96 6.68
C PRO A 249 2.84 -2.50 6.32
N PRO A 250 3.58 -1.53 6.90
CA PRO A 250 3.22 -0.11 6.85
C PRO A 250 3.58 0.57 5.52
N TYR A 251 3.07 0.07 4.40
CA TYR A 251 3.35 0.57 3.05
C TYR A 251 3.05 2.04 2.84
N SER A 252 1.98 2.54 3.47
CA SER A 252 1.55 3.92 3.32
C SER A 252 2.41 4.91 4.12
N PHE A 253 3.32 4.41 4.96
CA PHE A 253 4.11 5.19 5.91
C PHE A 253 5.62 5.17 5.63
N VAL A 254 6.06 4.58 4.52
CA VAL A 254 7.48 4.47 4.12
C VAL A 254 7.89 5.42 2.99
N ALA A 255 6.96 6.19 2.44
CA ALA A 255 7.20 7.13 1.34
C ALA A 255 7.72 8.47 1.87
#